data_8570df601bb801122f7fc5b5275e000b
#
_entry.id   8570df601bb801122f7fc5b5275e000b
#
_cell.length_a   1.000
_cell.length_b   1.000
_cell.length_c   1.000
_cell.angle_alpha   90.00
_cell.angle_beta   90.00
_cell.angle_gamma   90.00
#
_symmetry.space_group_name_H-M   'P 1'
#
loop_
_entity.id
_entity.type
_entity.pdbx_description
1 polymer ?
#
loop_
_entity_poly.entity_id
_entity_poly.type
_entity_poly.pdbx_seq_one_letter_code
_entity_poly.pdbx_strand_id
1 'polypeptide(L)'
;YDAFAPAFGKYVEELKKSDMPACERKYTPANVKTGYTSASQVQYVARCGNFRDGGYEYTGALRVLKVIFSYDYLWINVRVKGGAYGCMSGSYRNGDMYMVSYRDPNLRKTNDIYENAADYLEHFDVSDRDMVKFIIGTIGDMDTPMNPAAKGTRSFGAYICNTDYESLKKERGQVLDCNVERIRELAPLVRCAMDENYFCVVGSSKEINKESELFDKIQPLIKVQG
;
A
#
# COMPACT_ATOMS: atom_id res chain seq x y z
N TYR A 1 32.56 -9.45 -6.22
CA TYR A 1 32.26 -10.31 -5.05
C TYR A 1 33.53 -10.71 -4.30
N ASP A 2 34.54 -11.23 -4.99
CA ASP A 2 35.80 -11.75 -4.40
C ASP A 2 36.64 -10.68 -3.68
N ALA A 3 36.58 -9.41 -4.12
CA ALA A 3 37.23 -8.31 -3.43
C ALA A 3 36.38 -7.71 -2.27
N PHE A 4 35.04 -7.78 -2.41
CA PHE A 4 34.12 -7.21 -1.42
C PHE A 4 33.93 -8.10 -0.19
N ALA A 5 33.74 -9.41 -0.39
CA ALA A 5 33.42 -10.33 0.68
C ALA A 5 34.49 -10.36 1.81
N PRO A 6 35.81 -10.45 1.51
CA PRO A 6 36.85 -10.39 2.56
C PRO A 6 36.89 -9.04 3.28
N ALA A 7 36.74 -7.93 2.54
CA ALA A 7 36.73 -6.59 3.15
C ALA A 7 35.54 -6.38 4.08
N PHE A 8 34.33 -6.81 3.65
CA PHE A 8 33.12 -6.74 4.46
C PHE A 8 33.18 -7.69 5.66
N GLY A 9 33.68 -8.91 5.47
CA GLY A 9 33.88 -9.90 6.54
C GLY A 9 34.71 -9.35 7.68
N LYS A 10 35.82 -8.63 7.38
CA LYS A 10 36.65 -7.97 8.38
C LYS A 10 35.86 -6.98 9.25
N TYR A 11 35.01 -6.15 8.66
CA TYR A 11 34.17 -5.21 9.44
C TYR A 11 33.12 -5.95 10.29
N VAL A 12 32.57 -7.04 9.80
CA VAL A 12 31.58 -7.83 10.57
C VAL A 12 32.23 -8.54 11.74
N GLU A 13 33.48 -9.05 11.59
CA GLU A 13 34.24 -9.68 12.67
C GLU A 13 34.61 -8.68 13.79
N GLU A 14 34.79 -7.40 13.45
CA GLU A 14 35.05 -6.35 14.40
C GLU A 14 33.80 -5.90 15.20
N LEU A 15 32.59 -6.28 14.74
CA LEU A 15 31.35 -6.01 15.44
C LEU A 15 31.21 -6.92 16.67
N LYS A 16 31.38 -6.36 17.86
CA LYS A 16 31.12 -7.07 19.11
C LYS A 16 29.62 -7.36 19.24
N LYS A 17 29.27 -8.59 19.62
CA LYS A 17 27.91 -8.85 20.08
C LYS A 17 27.59 -7.92 21.24
N SER A 18 26.60 -7.09 21.05
CA SER A 18 26.04 -6.26 22.12
C SER A 18 24.97 -7.10 22.83
N ASP A 19 25.10 -7.25 24.14
CA ASP A 19 24.00 -7.73 24.99
C ASP A 19 22.97 -6.62 25.12
N MET A 20 22.37 -6.23 24.00
CA MET A 20 21.23 -5.32 24.06
C MET A 20 20.08 -6.03 24.77
N PRO A 21 19.60 -5.51 25.89
CA PRO A 21 18.41 -6.06 26.52
C PRO A 21 17.26 -6.04 25.49
N ALA A 22 16.52 -7.14 25.39
CA ALA A 22 15.34 -7.20 24.56
C ALA A 22 14.40 -6.06 24.97
N CYS A 23 14.23 -5.07 24.11
CA CYS A 23 13.31 -3.98 24.35
C CYS A 23 11.89 -4.48 24.09
N GLU A 24 11.21 -4.96 25.15
CA GLU A 24 9.80 -5.25 25.09
C GLU A 24 9.02 -3.92 24.98
N ARG A 25 8.90 -3.40 23.78
CA ARG A 25 7.95 -2.31 23.52
C ARG A 25 6.57 -2.92 23.40
N LYS A 26 5.76 -2.85 24.43
CA LYS A 26 4.32 -3.07 24.35
C LYS A 26 3.71 -1.87 23.64
N TYR A 27 3.54 -2.00 22.33
CA TYR A 27 2.79 -1.04 21.53
C TYR A 27 1.35 -1.56 21.37
N THR A 28 0.40 -0.78 21.83
CA THR A 28 -1.01 -1.04 21.56
C THR A 28 -1.44 -0.08 20.43
N PRO A 29 -1.68 -0.59 19.21
CA PRO A 29 -2.17 0.25 18.13
C PRO A 29 -3.49 0.89 18.54
N ALA A 30 -3.62 2.19 18.34
CA ALA A 30 -4.87 2.90 18.48
C ALA A 30 -5.32 3.40 17.11
N ASN A 31 -6.53 3.03 16.69
CA ASN A 31 -7.13 3.60 15.49
C ASN A 31 -7.67 4.99 15.82
N VAL A 32 -6.85 6.01 15.61
CA VAL A 32 -7.21 7.42 15.80
C VAL A 32 -7.14 8.13 14.47
N LYS A 33 -8.30 8.42 13.89
CA LYS A 33 -8.40 9.16 12.63
C LYS A 33 -7.92 10.58 12.85
N THR A 34 -6.81 10.92 12.20
CA THR A 34 -6.12 12.18 12.49
C THR A 34 -6.03 13.09 11.29
N GLY A 35 -6.49 14.34 11.46
CA GLY A 35 -6.29 15.44 10.52
C GLY A 35 -5.13 16.33 10.96
N TYR A 36 -4.06 16.39 10.16
CA TYR A 36 -2.93 17.29 10.38
C TYR A 36 -3.09 18.56 9.53
N THR A 37 -3.38 19.67 10.17
CA THR A 37 -3.60 20.96 9.49
C THR A 37 -2.30 21.65 9.12
N SER A 38 -2.28 22.22 7.92
CA SER A 38 -1.17 23.00 7.40
C SER A 38 -1.67 24.20 6.60
N ALA A 39 -0.74 25.07 6.13
CA ALA A 39 -1.05 26.18 5.23
C ALA A 39 -1.23 25.73 3.76
N SER A 40 -1.16 24.43 3.47
CA SER A 40 -1.38 23.89 2.13
C SER A 40 -2.82 24.15 1.66
N GLN A 41 -3.00 24.28 0.34
CA GLN A 41 -4.33 24.33 -0.30
C GLN A 41 -4.78 22.94 -0.81
N VAL A 42 -3.92 21.93 -0.70
CA VAL A 42 -4.17 20.58 -1.16
C VAL A 42 -4.01 19.60 -0.02
N GLN A 43 -4.57 18.39 -0.20
CA GLN A 43 -4.58 17.33 0.78
C GLN A 43 -3.64 16.19 0.37
N TYR A 44 -3.19 15.45 1.37
CA TYR A 44 -2.60 14.12 1.29
C TYR A 44 -3.53 13.23 2.07
N VAL A 45 -4.30 12.40 1.38
CA VAL A 45 -5.35 11.57 1.98
C VAL A 45 -4.88 10.13 1.99
N ALA A 46 -4.86 9.51 3.16
CA ALA A 46 -4.46 8.12 3.33
C ALA A 46 -5.53 7.33 4.10
N ARG A 47 -5.88 6.17 3.58
CA ARG A 47 -6.73 5.17 4.23
C ARG A 47 -6.07 3.81 4.16
N CYS A 48 -6.01 3.11 5.28
CA CYS A 48 -5.31 1.85 5.43
C CYS A 48 -6.14 0.86 6.25
N GLY A 49 -5.75 -0.41 6.18
CA GLY A 49 -6.24 -1.46 7.05
C GLY A 49 -5.45 -2.75 6.82
N ASN A 50 -5.81 -3.81 7.53
CA ASN A 50 -5.16 -5.11 7.44
C ASN A 50 -6.18 -6.20 7.14
N PHE A 51 -6.14 -6.80 5.96
CA PHE A 51 -7.09 -7.84 5.57
C PHE A 51 -6.90 -9.17 6.31
N ARG A 52 -5.75 -9.40 6.98
CA ARG A 52 -5.55 -10.59 7.79
C ARG A 52 -6.37 -10.60 9.06
N ASP A 53 -6.75 -9.43 9.58
CA ASP A 53 -7.61 -9.32 10.74
C ASP A 53 -9.01 -9.90 10.47
N GLY A 54 -9.44 -9.92 9.19
CA GLY A 54 -10.62 -10.64 8.71
C GLY A 54 -10.36 -12.09 8.27
N GLY A 55 -9.15 -12.63 8.51
CA GLY A 55 -8.79 -14.00 8.14
C GLY A 55 -8.43 -14.20 6.67
N TYR A 56 -8.26 -13.14 5.89
CA TYR A 56 -7.90 -13.23 4.48
C TYR A 56 -6.39 -13.41 4.30
N GLU A 57 -6.01 -14.17 3.27
CA GLU A 57 -4.62 -14.43 2.93
C GLU A 57 -4.17 -13.65 1.70
N TYR A 58 -2.86 -13.35 1.65
CA TYR A 58 -2.26 -12.71 0.49
C TYR A 58 -2.28 -13.63 -0.74
N THR A 59 -2.62 -13.08 -1.89
CA THR A 59 -2.62 -13.77 -3.19
C THR A 59 -1.97 -12.92 -4.28
N GLY A 60 -1.41 -13.59 -5.31
CA GLY A 60 -0.86 -12.91 -6.48
C GLY A 60 -1.87 -12.04 -7.24
N ALA A 61 -3.17 -12.34 -7.13
CA ALA A 61 -4.22 -11.51 -7.71
C ALA A 61 -4.22 -10.06 -7.18
N LEU A 62 -3.74 -9.83 -5.95
CA LEU A 62 -3.56 -8.48 -5.39
C LEU A 62 -2.54 -7.62 -6.15
N ARG A 63 -1.57 -8.25 -6.84
CA ARG A 63 -0.66 -7.51 -7.73
C ARG A 63 -1.38 -7.02 -8.98
N VAL A 64 -2.25 -7.86 -9.54
CA VAL A 64 -3.08 -7.47 -10.69
C VAL A 64 -4.06 -6.38 -10.27
N LEU A 65 -4.67 -6.50 -9.10
CA LEU A 65 -5.56 -5.48 -8.53
C LEU A 65 -4.84 -4.13 -8.38
N LYS A 66 -3.58 -4.11 -7.92
CA LYS A 66 -2.78 -2.88 -7.85
C LYS A 66 -2.68 -2.19 -9.21
N VAL A 67 -2.47 -2.95 -10.28
CA VAL A 67 -2.41 -2.42 -11.65
C VAL A 67 -3.79 -1.89 -12.07
N ILE A 68 -4.87 -2.63 -11.82
CA ILE A 68 -6.24 -2.19 -12.09
C ILE A 68 -6.53 -0.87 -11.37
N PHE A 69 -6.28 -0.78 -10.08
CA PHE A 69 -6.50 0.45 -9.32
C PHE A 69 -5.66 1.63 -9.83
N SER A 70 -4.42 1.36 -10.26
CA SER A 70 -3.49 2.40 -10.73
C SER A 70 -3.86 2.97 -12.11
N TYR A 71 -4.55 2.21 -12.96
CA TYR A 71 -4.85 2.64 -14.34
C TYR A 71 -6.34 2.85 -14.60
N ASP A 72 -7.21 2.28 -13.79
CA ASP A 72 -8.66 2.39 -13.95
C ASP A 72 -9.30 3.10 -12.77
N TYR A 73 -9.53 2.42 -11.66
CA TYR A 73 -10.38 2.94 -10.58
C TYR A 73 -9.87 4.22 -9.93
N LEU A 74 -8.70 4.18 -9.31
CA LEU A 74 -8.14 5.34 -8.61
C LEU A 74 -7.69 6.43 -9.60
N TRP A 75 -7.07 6.01 -10.70
CA TRP A 75 -6.63 6.97 -11.71
C TRP A 75 -7.79 7.78 -12.27
N ILE A 76 -8.87 7.11 -12.66
CA ILE A 76 -10.04 7.79 -13.25
C ILE A 76 -10.75 8.65 -12.21
N ASN A 77 -11.01 8.13 -11.01
CA ASN A 77 -11.87 8.81 -10.04
C ASN A 77 -11.13 9.83 -9.18
N VAL A 78 -9.92 9.54 -8.72
CA VAL A 78 -9.14 10.43 -7.85
C VAL A 78 -8.33 11.44 -8.66
N ARG A 79 -7.66 10.98 -9.73
CA ARG A 79 -6.78 11.87 -10.51
C ARG A 79 -7.53 12.58 -11.63
N VAL A 80 -8.13 11.87 -12.58
CA VAL A 80 -8.70 12.48 -13.80
C VAL A 80 -9.94 13.29 -13.45
N LYS A 81 -10.91 12.71 -12.77
CA LYS A 81 -12.16 13.36 -12.36
C LYS A 81 -12.02 14.18 -11.07
N GLY A 82 -11.14 13.75 -10.16
CA GLY A 82 -10.92 14.39 -8.87
C GLY A 82 -9.92 15.53 -8.91
N GLY A 83 -8.98 15.52 -9.84
CA GLY A 83 -7.95 16.57 -10.00
C GLY A 83 -6.74 16.38 -9.07
N ALA A 84 -6.59 15.27 -8.39
CA ALA A 84 -5.38 14.97 -7.62
C ALA A 84 -4.16 14.87 -8.54
N TYR A 85 -2.99 15.27 -8.05
CA TYR A 85 -1.76 15.13 -8.82
C TYR A 85 -1.38 13.66 -9.00
N GLY A 86 -1.62 12.83 -7.99
CA GLY A 86 -1.42 11.39 -8.07
C GLY A 86 -2.18 10.64 -6.98
N CYS A 87 -2.34 9.34 -7.24
CA CYS A 87 -2.93 8.38 -6.33
C CYS A 87 -2.21 7.04 -6.47
N MET A 88 -2.20 6.26 -5.41
CA MET A 88 -1.61 4.93 -5.42
C MET A 88 -2.27 4.02 -4.39
N SER A 89 -2.14 2.73 -4.60
CA SER A 89 -2.55 1.69 -3.66
C SER A 89 -1.47 0.62 -3.55
N GLY A 90 -1.50 -0.12 -2.48
CA GLY A 90 -0.62 -1.26 -2.29
C GLY A 90 -1.19 -2.24 -1.28
N SER A 91 -0.74 -3.48 -1.41
CA SER A 91 -1.04 -4.56 -0.48
C SER A 91 0.23 -5.35 -0.21
N TYR A 92 0.42 -5.77 1.03
CA TYR A 92 1.60 -6.48 1.48
C TYR A 92 1.27 -7.88 1.99
N ARG A 93 2.28 -8.75 2.02
CA ARG A 93 2.13 -10.13 2.49
C ARG A 93 1.77 -10.23 3.99
N ASN A 94 2.07 -9.20 4.77
CA ASN A 94 1.67 -9.10 6.18
C ASN A 94 0.21 -8.71 6.38
N GLY A 95 -0.54 -8.46 5.30
CA GLY A 95 -1.94 -8.09 5.32
C GLY A 95 -2.24 -6.61 5.17
N ASP A 96 -1.24 -5.75 5.33
CA ASP A 96 -1.45 -4.31 5.20
C ASP A 96 -1.88 -3.93 3.78
N MET A 97 -2.94 -3.13 3.70
CA MET A 97 -3.44 -2.53 2.46
C MET A 97 -3.63 -1.04 2.66
N TYR A 98 -3.31 -0.25 1.64
CA TYR A 98 -3.49 1.19 1.68
C TYR A 98 -3.95 1.77 0.35
N MET A 99 -4.65 2.90 0.43
CA MET A 99 -4.94 3.81 -0.67
C MET A 99 -4.54 5.21 -0.26
N VAL A 100 -3.84 5.93 -1.14
CA VAL A 100 -3.35 7.28 -0.85
C VAL A 100 -3.49 8.18 -2.06
N SER A 101 -3.74 9.46 -1.80
CA SER A 101 -3.62 10.52 -2.81
C SER A 101 -2.67 11.61 -2.33
N TYR A 102 -2.09 12.34 -3.25
CA TYR A 102 -1.23 13.46 -2.92
C TYR A 102 -1.47 14.66 -3.84
N ARG A 103 -1.34 15.86 -3.25
CA ARG A 103 -1.75 17.10 -3.86
C ARG A 103 -3.18 17.01 -4.41
N ASP A 104 -4.08 16.56 -3.56
CA ASP A 104 -5.48 16.32 -3.88
C ASP A 104 -6.31 17.55 -3.48
N PRO A 105 -7.10 18.13 -4.37
CA PRO A 105 -8.01 19.21 -4.01
C PRO A 105 -9.21 18.75 -3.18
N ASN A 106 -9.49 17.44 -3.15
CA ASN A 106 -10.62 16.86 -2.42
C ASN A 106 -10.16 16.14 -1.15
N LEU A 107 -11.06 16.04 -0.17
CA LEU A 107 -10.86 15.24 1.03
C LEU A 107 -11.96 14.16 1.10
N ARG A 108 -13.20 14.55 1.41
CA ARG A 108 -14.34 13.64 1.54
C ARG A 108 -14.55 12.80 0.29
N LYS A 109 -14.63 13.43 -0.87
CA LYS A 109 -14.84 12.74 -2.14
C LYS A 109 -13.79 11.65 -2.40
N THR A 110 -12.54 11.91 -2.03
CA THR A 110 -11.45 10.92 -2.18
C THR A 110 -11.58 9.80 -1.17
N ASN A 111 -11.95 10.10 0.09
CA ASN A 111 -12.24 9.07 1.07
C ASN A 111 -13.41 8.17 0.65
N ASP A 112 -14.50 8.76 0.12
CA ASP A 112 -15.66 8.01 -0.40
C ASP A 112 -15.25 7.05 -1.54
N ILE A 113 -14.31 7.46 -2.41
CA ILE A 113 -13.76 6.59 -3.46
C ILE A 113 -13.03 5.39 -2.84
N TYR A 114 -12.25 5.60 -1.77
CA TYR A 114 -11.57 4.51 -1.09
C TYR A 114 -12.55 3.55 -0.41
N GLU A 115 -13.60 4.07 0.22
CA GLU A 115 -14.66 3.27 0.84
C GLU A 115 -15.40 2.40 -0.18
N ASN A 116 -15.69 2.95 -1.36
CA ASN A 116 -16.42 2.25 -2.42
C ASN A 116 -15.54 1.36 -3.31
N ALA A 117 -14.26 1.15 -2.96
CA ALA A 117 -13.36 0.33 -3.78
C ALA A 117 -13.80 -1.14 -3.85
N ALA A 118 -14.37 -1.68 -2.78
CA ALA A 118 -14.89 -3.04 -2.76
C ALA A 118 -16.15 -3.19 -3.64
N ASP A 119 -17.05 -2.21 -3.62
CA ASP A 119 -18.25 -2.19 -4.47
C ASP A 119 -17.89 -2.16 -5.96
N TYR A 120 -16.84 -1.40 -6.32
CA TYR A 120 -16.31 -1.42 -7.67
C TYR A 120 -15.84 -2.83 -8.07
N LEU A 121 -15.17 -3.55 -7.16
CA LEU A 121 -14.70 -4.91 -7.44
C LEU A 121 -15.82 -5.93 -7.57
N GLU A 122 -16.88 -5.83 -6.78
CA GLU A 122 -18.06 -6.71 -6.91
C GLU A 122 -18.70 -6.63 -8.29
N HIS A 123 -18.61 -5.46 -8.93
CA HIS A 123 -19.17 -5.20 -10.26
C HIS A 123 -18.08 -5.10 -11.34
N PHE A 124 -16.83 -5.49 -11.00
CA PHE A 124 -15.73 -5.42 -11.96
C PHE A 124 -16.03 -6.28 -13.18
N ASP A 125 -16.01 -5.67 -14.35
CA ASP A 125 -16.24 -6.34 -15.63
C ASP A 125 -15.41 -5.67 -16.72
N VAL A 126 -14.58 -6.45 -17.39
CA VAL A 126 -13.72 -6.00 -18.48
C VAL A 126 -13.61 -7.09 -19.54
N SER A 127 -13.25 -6.70 -20.77
CA SER A 127 -12.99 -7.67 -21.82
C SER A 127 -11.76 -8.54 -21.50
N ASP A 128 -11.71 -9.77 -22.02
CA ASP A 128 -10.53 -10.64 -21.92
C ASP A 128 -9.25 -9.94 -22.38
N ARG A 129 -9.36 -9.11 -23.42
CA ARG A 129 -8.23 -8.32 -23.92
C ARG A 129 -7.71 -7.31 -22.89
N ASP A 130 -8.58 -6.67 -22.14
CA ASP A 130 -8.21 -5.70 -21.11
C ASP A 130 -7.65 -6.42 -19.88
N MET A 131 -8.24 -7.55 -19.51
CA MET A 131 -7.69 -8.40 -18.45
C MET A 131 -6.27 -8.85 -18.75
N VAL A 132 -5.99 -9.29 -19.98
CA VAL A 132 -4.64 -9.65 -20.44
C VAL A 132 -3.67 -8.45 -20.34
N LYS A 133 -4.10 -7.23 -20.63
CA LYS A 133 -3.25 -6.02 -20.45
C LYS A 133 -2.86 -5.82 -18.98
N PHE A 134 -3.79 -6.00 -18.04
CA PHE A 134 -3.48 -5.88 -16.61
C PHE A 134 -2.49 -6.96 -16.15
N ILE A 135 -2.65 -8.20 -16.62
CA ILE A 135 -1.72 -9.29 -16.34
C ILE A 135 -0.33 -8.98 -16.93
N ILE A 136 -0.24 -8.55 -18.18
CA ILE A 136 1.03 -8.18 -18.81
C ILE A 136 1.70 -7.04 -18.06
N GLY A 137 0.96 -6.00 -17.68
CA GLY A 137 1.48 -4.90 -16.87
C GLY A 137 2.05 -5.40 -15.53
N THR A 138 1.32 -6.30 -14.87
CA THR A 138 1.76 -6.91 -13.60
C THR A 138 3.03 -7.74 -13.76
N ILE A 139 3.10 -8.56 -14.80
CA ILE A 139 4.30 -9.36 -15.10
C ILE A 139 5.48 -8.45 -15.47
N GLY A 140 5.25 -7.36 -16.22
CA GLY A 140 6.28 -6.36 -16.52
C GLY A 140 6.88 -5.74 -15.26
N ASP A 141 6.06 -5.41 -14.27
CA ASP A 141 6.53 -4.91 -12.97
C ASP A 141 7.34 -5.98 -12.20
N MET A 142 6.90 -7.24 -12.24
CA MET A 142 7.59 -8.36 -11.57
C MET A 142 8.94 -8.69 -12.21
N ASP A 143 9.04 -8.55 -13.51
CA ASP A 143 10.22 -8.88 -14.33
C ASP A 143 11.11 -7.67 -14.66
N THR A 144 10.91 -6.55 -13.96
CA THR A 144 11.75 -5.36 -14.14
C THR A 144 13.24 -5.73 -14.06
N PRO A 145 14.05 -5.38 -15.08
CA PRO A 145 15.48 -5.67 -15.08
C PRO A 145 16.18 -5.10 -13.85
N MET A 146 16.98 -5.93 -13.18
CA MET A 146 17.70 -5.55 -11.97
C MET A 146 19.21 -5.61 -12.17
N ASN A 147 19.92 -4.58 -11.72
CA ASN A 147 21.36 -4.63 -11.57
C ASN A 147 21.76 -5.58 -10.41
N PRO A 148 23.06 -5.95 -10.29
CA PRO A 148 23.52 -6.87 -9.24
C PRO A 148 23.16 -6.42 -7.82
N ALA A 149 23.24 -5.13 -7.50
CA ALA A 149 22.90 -4.60 -6.20
C ALA A 149 21.40 -4.78 -5.88
N ALA A 150 20.51 -4.46 -6.83
CA ALA A 150 19.07 -4.65 -6.68
C ALA A 150 18.70 -6.14 -6.51
N LYS A 151 19.38 -7.05 -7.24
CA LYS A 151 19.21 -8.50 -7.05
C LYS A 151 19.60 -8.94 -5.64
N GLY A 152 20.73 -8.43 -5.13
CA GLY A 152 21.19 -8.69 -3.76
C GLY A 152 20.20 -8.19 -2.73
N THR A 153 19.72 -6.96 -2.84
CA THR A 153 18.71 -6.37 -1.94
C THR A 153 17.40 -7.18 -1.96
N ARG A 154 16.94 -7.56 -3.15
CA ARG A 154 15.72 -8.38 -3.27
C ARG A 154 15.88 -9.75 -2.61
N SER A 155 17.02 -10.41 -2.85
CA SER A 155 17.32 -11.72 -2.28
C SER A 155 17.43 -11.65 -0.75
N PHE A 156 18.11 -10.62 -0.23
CA PHE A 156 18.23 -10.38 1.20
C PHE A 156 16.86 -10.10 1.84
N GLY A 157 16.04 -9.25 1.20
CA GLY A 157 14.67 -8.99 1.65
C GLY A 157 13.82 -10.26 1.69
N ALA A 158 13.89 -11.11 0.66
CA ALA A 158 13.20 -12.39 0.64
C ALA A 158 13.64 -13.32 1.78
N TYR A 159 14.95 -13.37 2.07
CA TYR A 159 15.50 -14.11 3.19
C TYR A 159 14.98 -13.63 4.54
N ILE A 160 15.04 -12.32 4.81
CA ILE A 160 14.55 -11.72 6.06
C ILE A 160 13.04 -11.93 6.24
N CYS A 161 12.26 -11.84 5.16
CA CYS A 161 10.81 -12.04 5.19
C CYS A 161 10.38 -13.51 5.09
N ASN A 162 11.33 -14.44 5.12
CA ASN A 162 11.08 -15.88 4.95
C ASN A 162 10.20 -16.20 3.72
N THR A 163 10.50 -15.52 2.60
CA THR A 163 9.80 -15.71 1.33
C THR A 163 10.66 -16.60 0.43
N ASP A 164 10.31 -17.87 0.34
CA ASP A 164 11.04 -18.83 -0.48
C ASP A 164 10.69 -18.75 -1.97
N TYR A 165 11.44 -19.48 -2.77
CA TYR A 165 11.26 -19.52 -4.23
C TYR A 165 9.89 -20.10 -4.63
N GLU A 166 9.39 -21.12 -3.92
CA GLU A 166 8.09 -21.73 -4.22
C GLU A 166 6.94 -20.75 -3.95
N SER A 167 7.04 -19.93 -2.91
CA SER A 167 6.10 -18.85 -2.64
C SER A 167 6.08 -17.81 -3.76
N LEU A 168 7.25 -17.44 -4.29
CA LEU A 168 7.36 -16.51 -5.43
C LEU A 168 6.81 -17.12 -6.72
N LYS A 169 7.07 -18.39 -6.97
CA LYS A 169 6.56 -19.14 -8.11
C LYS A 169 5.03 -19.28 -8.06
N LYS A 170 4.49 -19.63 -6.86
CA LYS A 170 3.04 -19.68 -6.62
C LYS A 170 2.38 -18.34 -6.90
N GLU A 171 2.93 -17.27 -6.36
CA GLU A 171 2.42 -15.91 -6.59
C GLU A 171 2.40 -15.56 -8.08
N ARG A 172 3.48 -15.88 -8.82
CA ARG A 172 3.54 -15.68 -10.27
C ARG A 172 2.47 -16.49 -11.01
N GLY A 173 2.27 -17.75 -10.63
CA GLY A 173 1.18 -18.58 -11.18
C GLY A 173 -0.18 -17.93 -10.97
N GLN A 174 -0.46 -17.46 -9.75
CA GLN A 174 -1.70 -16.75 -9.42
C GLN A 174 -1.91 -15.46 -10.23
N VAL A 175 -0.84 -14.76 -10.61
CA VAL A 175 -0.93 -13.60 -11.52
C VAL A 175 -1.29 -14.04 -12.93
N LEU A 176 -0.65 -15.09 -13.46
CA LEU A 176 -0.88 -15.58 -14.81
C LEU A 176 -2.29 -16.19 -14.99
N ASP A 177 -2.81 -16.84 -13.95
CA ASP A 177 -4.13 -17.48 -13.93
C ASP A 177 -5.25 -16.50 -13.51
N CYS A 178 -4.93 -15.20 -13.34
CA CYS A 178 -5.90 -14.21 -12.88
C CYS A 178 -6.92 -13.91 -13.98
N ASN A 179 -8.17 -13.77 -13.59
CA ASN A 179 -9.31 -13.45 -14.46
C ASN A 179 -10.28 -12.51 -13.75
N VAL A 180 -11.37 -12.12 -14.39
CA VAL A 180 -12.38 -11.20 -13.86
C VAL A 180 -12.98 -11.74 -12.56
N GLU A 181 -13.31 -13.03 -12.50
CA GLU A 181 -13.89 -13.68 -11.33
C GLU A 181 -12.94 -13.61 -10.12
N ARG A 182 -11.63 -13.88 -10.34
CA ARG A 182 -10.60 -13.77 -9.30
C ARG A 182 -10.45 -12.35 -8.77
N ILE A 183 -10.65 -11.34 -9.60
CA ILE A 183 -10.65 -9.93 -9.16
C ILE A 183 -11.89 -9.64 -8.31
N ARG A 184 -13.07 -10.10 -8.72
CA ARG A 184 -14.32 -9.96 -7.94
C ARG A 184 -14.22 -10.64 -6.57
N GLU A 185 -13.60 -11.81 -6.49
CA GLU A 185 -13.37 -12.54 -5.23
C GLU A 185 -12.50 -11.76 -4.21
N LEU A 186 -11.78 -10.72 -4.65
CA LEU A 186 -11.02 -9.85 -3.75
C LEU A 186 -11.88 -8.78 -3.05
N ALA A 187 -13.12 -8.56 -3.47
CA ALA A 187 -13.98 -7.52 -2.90
C ALA A 187 -14.16 -7.64 -1.38
N PRO A 188 -14.46 -8.82 -0.79
CA PRO A 188 -14.57 -8.95 0.66
C PRO A 188 -13.25 -8.66 1.40
N LEU A 189 -12.11 -9.04 0.82
CA LEU A 189 -10.78 -8.75 1.37
C LEU A 189 -10.50 -7.24 1.40
N VAL A 190 -10.78 -6.55 0.28
CA VAL A 190 -10.61 -5.09 0.18
C VAL A 190 -11.56 -4.38 1.12
N ARG A 191 -12.82 -4.82 1.22
CA ARG A 191 -13.80 -4.29 2.16
C ARG A 191 -13.31 -4.41 3.60
N CYS A 192 -12.87 -5.59 4.00
CA CYS A 192 -12.32 -5.83 5.33
C CYS A 192 -11.20 -4.83 5.67
N ALA A 193 -10.21 -4.67 4.79
CA ALA A 193 -9.12 -3.75 5.02
C ALA A 193 -9.57 -2.28 5.04
N MET A 194 -10.46 -1.87 4.16
CA MET A 194 -10.89 -0.47 4.09
C MET A 194 -11.86 -0.10 5.24
N ASP A 195 -12.65 -1.04 5.74
CA ASP A 195 -13.59 -0.83 6.86
C ASP A 195 -12.89 -0.62 8.20
N GLU A 196 -11.64 -1.09 8.38
CA GLU A 196 -10.84 -0.73 9.55
C GLU A 196 -10.59 0.77 9.68
N ASN A 197 -10.60 1.48 8.56
CA ASN A 197 -10.60 2.93 8.51
C ASN A 197 -9.48 3.58 9.33
N TYR A 198 -8.24 3.08 9.20
CA TYR A 198 -7.07 3.82 9.65
C TYR A 198 -6.89 5.01 8.71
N PHE A 199 -7.40 6.16 9.14
CA PHE A 199 -7.54 7.35 8.29
C PHE A 199 -6.66 8.49 8.76
N CYS A 200 -5.86 9.02 7.84
CA CYS A 200 -4.97 10.14 8.11
C CYS A 200 -4.96 11.12 6.94
N VAL A 201 -5.06 12.39 7.26
CA VAL A 201 -4.98 13.46 6.26
C VAL A 201 -3.98 14.52 6.71
N VAL A 202 -3.13 14.94 5.79
CA VAL A 202 -2.30 16.13 5.95
C VAL A 202 -2.73 17.15 4.90
N GLY A 203 -3.13 18.35 5.29
CA GLY A 203 -3.60 19.31 4.28
C GLY A 203 -4.12 20.63 4.80
N SER A 204 -5.00 21.21 4.00
CA SER A 204 -5.60 22.52 4.26
C SER A 204 -6.36 22.56 5.57
N SER A 205 -6.01 23.50 6.43
CA SER A 205 -6.77 23.75 7.66
C SER A 205 -8.25 24.00 7.40
N LYS A 206 -8.59 24.68 6.30
CA LYS A 206 -9.97 24.96 5.91
C LYS A 206 -10.74 23.67 5.59
N GLU A 207 -10.19 22.81 4.73
CA GLU A 207 -10.88 21.60 4.30
C GLU A 207 -10.95 20.55 5.43
N ILE A 208 -9.89 20.39 6.23
CA ILE A 208 -9.88 19.47 7.38
C ILE A 208 -10.93 19.92 8.43
N ASN A 209 -11.00 21.21 8.75
CA ASN A 209 -11.99 21.71 9.71
C ASN A 209 -13.43 21.64 9.17
N LYS A 210 -13.63 21.81 7.86
CA LYS A 210 -14.93 21.64 7.22
C LYS A 210 -15.46 20.21 7.33
N GLU A 211 -14.59 19.23 7.22
CA GLU A 211 -14.89 17.79 7.27
C GLU A 211 -14.49 17.19 8.63
N SER A 212 -14.62 17.97 9.71
CA SER A 212 -14.13 17.62 11.05
C SER A 212 -14.72 16.32 11.60
N GLU A 213 -15.92 15.92 11.19
CA GLU A 213 -16.57 14.67 11.59
C GLU A 213 -15.88 13.39 11.08
N LEU A 214 -14.96 13.51 10.10
CA LEU A 214 -14.14 12.39 9.64
C LEU A 214 -13.01 12.03 10.60
N PHE A 215 -12.72 12.89 11.60
CA PHE A 215 -11.55 12.79 12.44
C PHE A 215 -11.88 12.67 13.91
N ASP A 216 -11.16 11.80 14.62
CA ASP A 216 -11.18 11.73 16.08
C ASP A 216 -10.27 12.82 16.67
N LYS A 217 -9.28 13.29 15.89
CA LYS A 217 -8.31 14.29 16.31
C LYS A 217 -7.91 15.20 15.16
N ILE A 218 -7.91 16.51 15.43
CA ILE A 218 -7.34 17.51 14.51
C ILE A 218 -6.24 18.25 15.25
N GLN A 219 -5.07 18.37 14.63
CA GLN A 219 -3.92 19.06 15.21
C GLN A 219 -3.04 19.69 14.12
N PRO A 220 -2.27 20.74 14.42
CA PRO A 220 -1.32 21.28 13.48
C PRO A 220 -0.20 20.27 13.18
N LEU A 221 0.24 20.22 11.91
CA LEU A 221 1.33 19.35 11.46
C LEU A 221 2.65 19.73 12.15
N ILE A 222 2.89 21.02 12.32
CA ILE A 222 4.07 21.55 13.01
C ILE A 222 3.58 22.23 14.28
N LYS A 223 4.02 21.73 15.42
CA LYS A 223 3.82 22.46 16.70
C LYS A 223 4.76 23.65 16.69
N VAL A 224 4.21 24.85 16.60
CA VAL A 224 4.98 26.06 16.89
C VAL A 224 5.27 26.02 18.39
N GLN A 225 6.54 25.82 18.77
CA GLN A 225 6.95 26.04 20.13
C GLN A 225 6.83 27.55 20.37
N GLY A 226 5.85 27.93 21.18
CA GLY A 226 5.72 29.30 21.71
C GLY A 226 6.76 29.54 22.80
#